data_3b4db4ee9a9d962ed90c66795bd6aa8d
#
_entry.id   3b4db4ee9a9d962ed90c66795bd6aa8d
#
_cell.length_a   1.000
_cell.length_b   1.000
_cell.length_c   1.000
_cell.angle_alpha   90.00
_cell.angle_beta   90.00
_cell.angle_gamma   90.00
#
_symmetry.space_group_name_H-M   'P 1'
#
loop_
_entity.id
_entity.type
_entity.pdbx_description
1 polymer ?
#
loop_
_entity_poly.entity_id
_entity_poly.type
_entity_poly.pdbx_seq_one_letter_code
_entity_poly.pdbx_strand_id
1 'polypeptide(L)'
;MGGRYKTRRYAKARNHLSLAFIQEGKKARVIDIFGGRGMVRRLMEMGLSPGSEVIVVRNSLGPMIVEVRGVRLALGRGLASRILVEPVG
;
A
#
# COMPACT_ATOMS: atom_id res chain seq x y z
N MET A 1 -17.16 3.86 -23.96
CA MET A 1 -17.17 4.58 -22.71
C MET A 1 -16.37 3.91 -21.62
N GLY A 2 -15.36 3.18 -22.02
CA GLY A 2 -14.52 2.50 -21.05
C GLY A 2 -13.81 3.45 -20.12
N GLY A 3 -13.38 4.60 -20.66
CA GLY A 3 -12.70 5.57 -19.81
C GLY A 3 -13.58 6.12 -18.71
N ARG A 4 -14.84 6.34 -19.01
CA ARG A 4 -15.78 6.82 -18.02
C ARG A 4 -15.95 5.82 -16.90
N TYR A 5 -15.99 4.55 -17.27
CA TYR A 5 -16.17 3.49 -16.30
C TYR A 5 -14.97 3.45 -15.33
N LYS A 6 -13.76 3.55 -15.87
CA LYS A 6 -12.57 3.58 -15.04
C LYS A 6 -12.54 4.82 -14.18
N THR A 7 -12.97 5.94 -14.71
CA THR A 7 -12.99 7.18 -13.95
C THR A 7 -13.90 7.05 -12.73
N ARG A 8 -15.04 6.39 -12.90
CA ARG A 8 -15.94 6.20 -11.79
C ARG A 8 -15.28 5.38 -10.69
N ARG A 9 -14.55 4.35 -11.07
CA ARG A 9 -13.85 3.52 -10.10
C ARG A 9 -12.84 4.34 -9.32
N TYR A 10 -12.08 5.17 -10.00
CA TYR A 10 -11.10 6.01 -9.33
C TYR A 10 -11.77 7.07 -8.48
N ALA A 11 -12.92 7.56 -8.90
CA ALA A 11 -13.62 8.55 -8.11
C ALA A 11 -14.03 7.98 -6.75
N LYS A 12 -14.43 6.71 -6.71
CA LYS A 12 -14.76 6.07 -5.44
C LYS A 12 -13.52 5.89 -4.58
N ALA A 13 -12.36 5.83 -5.21
CA ALA A 13 -11.12 5.54 -4.53
C ALA A 13 -10.26 6.79 -4.41
N ARG A 14 -10.89 7.95 -4.29
CA ARG A 14 -10.15 9.21 -4.25
C ARG A 14 -9.23 9.33 -3.05
N ASN A 15 -9.42 8.49 -2.04
CA ASN A 15 -8.55 8.50 -0.87
C ASN A 15 -7.32 7.60 -1.06
N HIS A 16 -7.14 7.08 -2.25
CA HIS A 16 -5.98 6.25 -2.53
C HIS A 16 -4.72 7.09 -2.54
N LEU A 17 -3.70 6.60 -1.86
CA LEU A 17 -2.40 7.23 -1.89
C LEU A 17 -1.34 6.15 -1.69
N SER A 18 -0.10 6.56 -1.87
CA SER A 18 1.03 5.65 -1.66
C SER A 18 1.16 5.33 -0.18
N LEU A 19 1.53 4.09 0.11
CA LEU A 19 1.80 3.67 1.48
C LEU A 19 2.84 4.57 2.13
N ALA A 20 3.77 5.12 1.35
CA ALA A 20 4.82 5.99 1.86
C ALA A 20 4.27 7.24 2.56
N PHE A 21 3.04 7.60 2.28
CA PHE A 21 2.44 8.80 2.88
C PHE A 21 1.58 8.52 4.11
N ILE A 22 1.45 7.27 4.50
CA ILE A 22 0.64 6.93 5.67
C ILE A 22 1.44 7.19 6.93
N GLN A 23 0.83 7.89 7.88
CA GLN A 23 1.51 8.29 9.11
C GLN A 23 1.68 7.12 10.06
N GLU A 24 2.68 7.26 10.92
CA GLU A 24 2.92 6.24 11.94
C GLU A 24 1.68 6.03 12.80
N GLY A 25 1.43 4.78 13.13
CA GLY A 25 0.29 4.40 13.93
C GLY A 25 -1.00 4.23 13.17
N LYS A 26 -1.01 4.58 11.89
CA LYS A 26 -2.23 4.49 11.10
C LYS A 26 -2.29 3.19 10.35
N LYS A 27 -3.52 2.77 10.05
CA LYS A 27 -3.81 1.55 9.32
C LYS A 27 -4.28 1.90 7.91
N ALA A 28 -3.91 1.07 6.97
CA ALA A 28 -4.31 1.26 5.58
C ALA A 28 -4.58 -0.10 4.94
N ARG A 29 -5.40 -0.10 3.90
CA ARG A 29 -5.69 -1.31 3.14
C ARG A 29 -5.01 -1.21 1.79
N VAL A 30 -4.32 -2.28 1.41
CA VAL A 30 -3.65 -2.33 0.11
C VAL A 30 -4.70 -2.42 -1.00
N ILE A 31 -4.57 -1.54 -1.98
CA ILE A 31 -5.47 -1.52 -3.14
C ILE A 31 -4.78 -2.13 -4.34
N ASP A 32 -3.52 -1.76 -4.57
CA ASP A 32 -2.79 -2.23 -5.73
C ASP A 32 -1.30 -2.05 -5.51
N ILE A 33 -0.50 -2.72 -6.33
CA ILE A 33 0.94 -2.64 -6.27
C ILE A 33 1.45 -2.45 -7.68
N PHE A 34 2.32 -1.46 -7.88
CA PHE A 34 2.88 -1.14 -9.18
C PHE A 34 4.33 -1.57 -9.26
N GLY A 35 4.71 -2.18 -10.38
CA GLY A 35 6.08 -2.59 -10.58
C GLY A 35 6.18 -3.84 -11.40
N GLY A 36 7.38 -4.38 -11.50
CA GLY A 36 7.60 -5.61 -12.24
C GLY A 36 7.00 -6.82 -11.54
N ARG A 37 6.76 -7.86 -12.31
CA ARG A 37 6.07 -9.05 -11.82
C ARG A 37 6.78 -9.69 -10.64
N GLY A 38 8.10 -9.77 -10.69
CA GLY A 38 8.84 -10.42 -9.62
C GLY A 38 8.72 -9.69 -8.31
N MET A 39 8.78 -8.36 -8.38
CA MET A 39 8.64 -7.54 -7.18
C MET A 39 7.23 -7.64 -6.61
N VAL A 40 6.23 -7.55 -7.48
CA VAL A 40 4.84 -7.61 -7.04
C VAL A 40 4.56 -8.96 -6.38
N ARG A 41 5.02 -10.05 -7.01
CA ARG A 41 4.83 -11.38 -6.44
C ARG A 41 5.47 -11.49 -5.06
N ARG A 42 6.69 -10.97 -4.93
CA ARG A 42 7.40 -11.04 -3.66
C ARG A 42 6.66 -10.30 -2.56
N LEU A 43 6.15 -9.12 -2.88
CA LEU A 43 5.40 -8.35 -1.90
C LEU A 43 4.12 -9.06 -1.51
N MET A 44 3.45 -9.69 -2.46
CA MET A 44 2.24 -10.44 -2.17
C MET A 44 2.54 -11.65 -1.28
N GLU A 45 3.66 -12.31 -1.52
CA GLU A 45 4.05 -13.44 -0.68
C GLU A 45 4.35 -13.00 0.74
N MET A 46 4.74 -11.76 0.91
CA MET A 46 4.97 -11.19 2.24
C MET A 46 3.69 -10.73 2.92
N GLY A 47 2.55 -10.88 2.24
CA GLY A 47 1.27 -10.51 2.81
C GLY A 47 0.73 -9.18 2.34
N LEU A 48 1.44 -8.49 1.44
CA LEU A 48 1.02 -7.17 0.98
C LEU A 48 0.20 -7.28 -0.30
N SER A 49 -0.81 -8.11 -0.29
CA SER A 49 -1.67 -8.27 -1.46
C SER A 49 -2.90 -7.36 -1.35
N PRO A 50 -3.53 -7.04 -2.47
CA PRO A 50 -4.74 -6.22 -2.44
C PRO A 50 -5.76 -6.77 -1.47
N GLY A 51 -6.34 -5.89 -0.67
CA GLY A 51 -7.28 -6.26 0.36
C GLY A 51 -6.66 -6.46 1.73
N SER A 52 -5.33 -6.62 1.81
CA SER A 52 -4.67 -6.78 3.10
C SER A 52 -4.58 -5.46 3.84
N GLU A 53 -4.68 -5.53 5.16
CA GLU A 53 -4.50 -4.33 5.99
C GLU A 53 -3.09 -4.31 6.55
N VAL A 54 -2.52 -3.12 6.60
CA VAL A 54 -1.19 -2.91 7.16
C VAL A 54 -1.26 -1.78 8.17
N ILE A 55 -0.39 -1.86 9.17
CA ILE A 55 -0.24 -0.81 10.16
C ILE A 55 1.16 -0.23 9.97
N VAL A 56 1.24 1.10 9.88
CA VAL A 56 2.54 1.74 9.76
C VAL A 56 3.11 1.91 11.16
N VAL A 57 4.20 1.21 11.42
CA VAL A 57 4.86 1.25 12.73
C VAL A 57 5.84 2.40 12.81
N ARG A 58 6.58 2.63 11.72
CA ARG A 58 7.54 3.72 11.66
C ARG A 58 7.59 4.29 10.25
N ASN A 59 7.58 5.59 10.15
CA ASN A 59 7.68 6.27 8.87
C ASN A 59 8.47 7.55 9.05
N SER A 60 9.79 7.42 9.10
CA SER A 60 10.68 8.56 9.23
C SER A 60 11.67 8.53 8.08
N LEU A 61 12.90 8.97 8.32
CA LEU A 61 13.94 8.91 7.30
C LEU A 61 14.35 7.48 7.09
N GLY A 62 14.63 6.93 6.10
CA GLY A 62 15.03 5.53 5.91
C GLY A 62 13.84 4.64 5.65
N PRO A 63 14.02 3.33 5.77
CA PRO A 63 12.97 2.37 5.48
C PRO A 63 11.76 2.53 6.37
N MET A 64 10.59 2.28 5.79
CA MET A 64 9.35 2.23 6.51
C MET A 64 9.23 0.89 7.21
N ILE A 65 8.72 0.88 8.43
CA ILE A 65 8.40 -0.37 9.11
C ILE A 65 6.88 -0.50 9.14
N VAL A 66 6.39 -1.60 8.61
CA VAL A 66 4.95 -1.88 8.61
C VAL A 66 4.70 -3.24 9.23
N GLU A 67 3.51 -3.43 9.71
CA GLU A 67 3.09 -4.71 10.25
C GLU A 67 1.92 -5.23 9.44
N VAL A 68 2.05 -6.46 8.97
CA VAL A 68 0.98 -7.13 8.25
C VAL A 68 0.88 -8.54 8.78
N ARG A 69 -0.33 -8.92 9.19
CA ARG A 69 -0.59 -10.24 9.76
C ARG A 69 0.31 -10.55 10.95
N GLY A 70 0.58 -9.54 11.76
CA GLY A 70 1.41 -9.72 12.94
C GLY A 70 2.90 -9.78 12.68
N VAL A 71 3.33 -9.63 11.43
CA VAL A 71 4.74 -9.68 11.06
C VAL A 71 5.19 -8.29 10.64
N ARG A 72 6.34 -7.88 11.16
CA ARG A 72 6.89 -6.56 10.81
C ARG A 72 7.84 -6.69 9.64
N LEU A 73 7.70 -5.77 8.71
CA LEU A 73 8.49 -5.73 7.48
C LEU A 73 9.12 -4.37 7.34
N ALA A 74 10.38 -4.36 6.90
CA ALA A 74 11.06 -3.11 6.57
C ALA A 74 10.97 -2.92 5.05
N LEU A 75 10.37 -1.82 4.64
CA LEU A 75 10.19 -1.53 3.22
C LEU A 75 11.00 -0.30 2.86
N GLY A 76 11.85 -0.42 1.86
CA GLY A 76 12.52 0.76 1.32
C GLY A 76 11.48 1.74 0.80
N ARG A 77 11.80 3.02 0.82
CA ARG A 77 10.84 4.03 0.44
C ARG A 77 10.43 3.90 -1.03
N GLY A 78 11.31 3.41 -1.88
CA GLY A 78 10.96 3.15 -3.26
C GLY A 78 9.88 2.10 -3.40
N LEU A 79 9.97 1.04 -2.61
CA LEU A 79 8.94 0.00 -2.61
C LEU A 79 7.63 0.53 -2.03
N ALA A 80 7.72 1.23 -0.91
CA ALA A 80 6.52 1.76 -0.27
C ALA A 80 5.77 2.70 -1.20
N SER A 81 6.49 3.46 -2.02
CA SER A 81 5.86 4.39 -2.95
C SER A 81 5.09 3.68 -4.06
N ARG A 82 5.34 2.40 -4.28
CA ARG A 82 4.66 1.64 -5.33
C ARG A 82 3.45 0.88 -4.83
N ILE A 83 3.15 0.99 -3.55
CA ILE A 83 1.99 0.31 -2.95
C ILE A 83 0.89 1.34 -2.75
N LEU A 84 -0.20 1.15 -3.48
CA LEU A 84 -1.35 2.05 -3.39
C LEU A 84 -2.27 1.54 -2.29
N VAL A 85 -2.64 2.43 -1.38
CA VAL A 85 -3.47 2.07 -0.24
C VAL A 85 -4.59 3.08 -0.05
N GLU A 86 -5.56 2.70 0.76
CA GLU A 86 -6.56 3.63 1.25
C GLU A 86 -6.52 3.60 2.77
N PRO A 87 -6.61 4.76 3.43
CA PRO A 87 -6.64 4.80 4.88
C PRO A 87 -7.85 4.06 5.44
N VAL A 88 -7.69 3.41 6.60
CA VAL A 88 -8.74 2.65 7.26
C VAL A 88 -8.99 3.24 8.63
N GLY A 89 -10.22 3.34 8.99
CA GLY A 89 -10.60 3.84 10.33
C GLY A 89 -11.07 5.26 10.32
#